data_8ed9e3e50158126c2dec27f026b36a54
#
_entry.id   8ed9e3e50158126c2dec27f026b36a54
#
_cell.length_a   1.000
_cell.length_b   1.000
_cell.length_c   1.000
_cell.angle_alpha   90.00
_cell.angle_beta   90.00
_cell.angle_gamma   90.00
#
_symmetry.space_group_name_H-M   'P 1'
#
loop_
_entity.id
_entity.type
_entity.pdbx_description
1 polymer ?
#
loop_
_entity_poly.entity_id
_entity_poly.type
_entity_poly.pdbx_seq_one_letter_code
_entity_poly.pdbx_strand_id
1 'polypeptide(L)'
;MHRSDTLSSPPVRTPESYAAGRPPRLPYVPKLSVIVPFYNVQQYAPDTLRSLRLNAQRDFEFVLVDDHSKDETPAILERAADELSDVAQVRYIRHEKNGGLATARNTGLDAAQGEYLTFLDGDDWLAPGYFAELVGAIEGLGCDFVRTDHVQATARARSVHRVPIGRRWEAFNPREAILPADRSTSVDYAYAWAGAYHRRLLDKGLLHFTDGLRTAEDRPWIWRLHREAESFAVVSLLGVFYRRGVASSLTQIGDVRQLDFIRAFDQVIEETRKDPDADQLLPKAVRTYCAIIAHHVSDEDKWEPSVYKQLRARAAAAIQRLPQDMLGDVLETMDMHRSSKLRRLRRRVTTAKAAA
;
A
#
# COMPACT_ATOMS: atom_id res chain seq x y z
N MET A 1 53.86 -59.59 -8.53
CA MET A 1 52.53 -59.38 -9.19
C MET A 1 51.78 -58.33 -8.39
N HIS A 2 51.95 -57.06 -8.75
CA HIS A 2 51.17 -55.96 -8.15
C HIS A 2 50.05 -55.54 -9.12
N ARG A 3 48.81 -55.67 -8.70
CA ARG A 3 47.67 -55.09 -9.42
C ARG A 3 47.43 -53.67 -8.88
N SER A 4 47.51 -52.70 -9.77
CA SER A 4 47.16 -51.33 -9.55
C SER A 4 45.64 -51.13 -9.79
N ASP A 5 44.91 -50.90 -8.73
CA ASP A 5 43.48 -50.49 -8.83
C ASP A 5 43.43 -48.99 -9.15
N THR A 6 42.97 -48.66 -10.34
CA THR A 6 42.66 -47.29 -10.77
C THR A 6 41.25 -46.94 -10.30
N LEU A 7 41.15 -46.07 -9.30
CA LEU A 7 39.90 -45.45 -8.89
C LEU A 7 39.44 -44.47 -9.98
N SER A 8 38.36 -44.81 -10.68
CA SER A 8 37.70 -43.92 -11.62
C SER A 8 36.86 -42.88 -10.86
N SER A 9 37.10 -41.59 -11.10
CA SER A 9 36.28 -40.48 -10.57
C SER A 9 34.85 -40.54 -11.12
N PRO A 10 33.83 -40.20 -10.32
CA PRO A 10 32.43 -40.16 -10.79
C PRO A 10 32.25 -39.03 -11.83
N PRO A 11 31.33 -39.20 -12.79
CA PRO A 11 31.11 -38.22 -13.86
C PRO A 11 30.57 -36.92 -13.30
N VAL A 12 31.15 -35.79 -13.72
CA VAL A 12 30.66 -34.43 -13.45
C VAL A 12 29.31 -34.26 -14.17
N ARG A 13 28.25 -34.06 -13.42
CA ARG A 13 26.92 -33.80 -13.97
C ARG A 13 26.86 -32.36 -14.49
N THR A 14 26.50 -32.18 -15.75
CA THR A 14 26.29 -30.90 -16.39
C THR A 14 24.92 -30.28 -15.95
N PRO A 15 24.74 -28.95 -16.01
CA PRO A 15 23.50 -28.28 -15.58
C PRO A 15 22.23 -28.78 -16.29
N GLU A 16 22.35 -29.38 -17.48
CA GLU A 16 21.22 -29.94 -18.25
C GLU A 16 20.60 -31.21 -17.63
N SER A 17 21.27 -31.88 -16.74
CA SER A 17 20.79 -33.13 -16.14
C SER A 17 19.77 -32.93 -14.99
N TYR A 18 19.55 -31.71 -14.56
CA TYR A 18 18.55 -31.38 -13.52
C TYR A 18 17.14 -31.06 -14.05
N ALA A 19 16.99 -30.96 -15.39
CA ALA A 19 15.71 -30.59 -16.02
C ALA A 19 14.76 -31.79 -16.29
N ALA A 20 15.24 -33.04 -16.10
CA ALA A 20 14.45 -34.24 -16.39
C ALA A 20 13.79 -34.79 -15.12
N GLY A 21 12.56 -34.31 -14.79
CA GLY A 21 11.77 -34.95 -13.74
C GLY A 21 10.58 -34.20 -13.16
N ARG A 22 10.36 -32.93 -13.53
CA ARG A 22 9.10 -32.29 -13.14
C ARG A 22 8.07 -32.45 -14.27
N PRO A 23 6.87 -33.03 -14.00
CA PRO A 23 5.80 -33.03 -14.99
C PRO A 23 5.50 -31.57 -15.40
N PRO A 24 5.13 -31.30 -16.68
CA PRO A 24 4.73 -29.96 -17.09
C PRO A 24 3.57 -29.51 -16.18
N ARG A 25 3.78 -28.44 -15.43
CA ARG A 25 2.68 -27.82 -14.67
C ARG A 25 1.69 -27.31 -15.71
N LEU A 26 0.47 -27.87 -15.71
CA LEU A 26 -0.66 -27.24 -16.41
C LEU A 26 -0.72 -25.77 -15.93
N PRO A 27 -1.11 -24.82 -16.80
CA PRO A 27 -1.27 -23.42 -16.41
C PRO A 27 -2.40 -23.35 -15.38
N TYR A 28 -2.02 -23.49 -14.11
CA TYR A 28 -2.94 -23.35 -12.98
C TYR A 28 -2.97 -21.87 -12.59
N VAL A 29 -4.16 -21.28 -12.69
CA VAL A 29 -4.37 -19.90 -12.23
C VAL A 29 -4.28 -19.89 -10.71
N PRO A 30 -3.33 -19.15 -10.11
CA PRO A 30 -3.25 -19.05 -8.66
C PRO A 30 -4.54 -18.49 -8.06
N LYS A 31 -4.90 -18.97 -6.88
CA LYS A 31 -6.06 -18.44 -6.15
C LYS A 31 -5.78 -17.04 -5.62
N LEU A 32 -4.55 -16.82 -5.11
CA LEU A 32 -4.11 -15.55 -4.55
C LEU A 32 -2.74 -15.18 -5.09
N SER A 33 -2.56 -13.94 -5.55
CA SER A 33 -1.25 -13.30 -5.74
C SER A 33 -0.98 -12.31 -4.62
N VAL A 34 0.15 -12.48 -3.95
CA VAL A 34 0.65 -11.57 -2.91
C VAL A 34 1.79 -10.74 -3.49
N ILE A 35 1.59 -9.45 -3.62
CA ILE A 35 2.57 -8.50 -4.15
C ILE A 35 3.36 -7.90 -2.99
N VAL A 36 4.68 -8.10 -2.99
CA VAL A 36 5.55 -7.68 -1.88
C VAL A 36 6.69 -6.82 -2.43
N PRO A 37 6.58 -5.48 -2.34
CA PRO A 37 7.65 -4.57 -2.69
C PRO A 37 8.71 -4.52 -1.59
N PHE A 38 9.99 -4.50 -1.97
CA PHE A 38 11.14 -4.40 -1.08
C PHE A 38 12.06 -3.26 -1.52
N TYR A 39 12.56 -2.48 -0.58
CA TYR A 39 13.59 -1.48 -0.82
C TYR A 39 14.42 -1.20 0.43
N ASN A 40 15.69 -1.64 0.46
CA ASN A 40 16.63 -1.45 1.57
C ASN A 40 16.05 -1.88 2.93
N VAL A 41 15.57 -3.10 3.02
CA VAL A 41 14.90 -3.68 4.19
C VAL A 41 15.56 -4.98 4.68
N GLN A 42 16.87 -5.15 4.47
CA GLN A 42 17.63 -6.36 4.84
C GLN A 42 17.39 -6.82 6.28
N GLN A 43 17.11 -5.89 7.21
CA GLN A 43 16.87 -6.20 8.62
C GLN A 43 15.48 -6.82 8.87
N TYR A 44 14.51 -6.55 7.99
CA TYR A 44 13.10 -6.90 8.17
C TYR A 44 12.63 -7.98 7.19
N ALA A 45 13.21 -8.00 5.99
CA ALA A 45 12.87 -8.96 4.95
C ALA A 45 12.85 -10.43 5.43
N PRO A 46 13.76 -10.91 6.31
CA PRO A 46 13.70 -12.28 6.82
C PRO A 46 12.41 -12.59 7.59
N ASP A 47 11.88 -11.65 8.40
CA ASP A 47 10.61 -11.84 9.11
C ASP A 47 9.43 -11.90 8.14
N THR A 48 9.41 -10.99 7.16
CA THR A 48 8.40 -10.95 6.10
C THR A 48 8.37 -12.28 5.34
N LEU A 49 9.52 -12.73 4.82
CA LEU A 49 9.66 -13.96 4.04
C LEU A 49 9.31 -15.22 4.86
N ARG A 50 9.70 -15.25 6.13
CA ARG A 50 9.29 -16.33 7.05
C ARG A 50 7.77 -16.35 7.20
N SER A 51 7.13 -15.20 7.34
CA SER A 51 5.66 -15.12 7.45
C SER A 51 4.96 -15.54 6.17
N LEU A 52 5.51 -15.23 4.98
CA LEU A 52 5.03 -15.74 3.69
C LEU A 52 5.09 -17.26 3.65
N ARG A 53 6.21 -17.87 4.07
CA ARG A 53 6.36 -19.33 4.11
C ARG A 53 5.32 -19.99 5.02
N LEU A 54 4.99 -19.40 6.17
CA LEU A 54 3.98 -19.90 7.09
C LEU A 54 2.54 -19.77 6.56
N ASN A 55 2.34 -18.95 5.53
CA ASN A 55 1.07 -18.72 4.85
C ASN A 55 1.03 -19.37 3.45
N ALA A 56 2.11 -20.01 3.02
CA ALA A 56 2.23 -20.54 1.67
C ALA A 56 1.27 -21.70 1.42
N GLN A 57 0.63 -21.69 0.25
CA GLN A 57 -0.15 -22.80 -0.31
C GLN A 57 0.25 -22.97 -1.79
N ARG A 58 0.06 -24.16 -2.34
CA ARG A 58 0.46 -24.48 -3.71
C ARG A 58 -0.27 -23.66 -4.77
N ASP A 59 -1.45 -23.18 -4.44
CA ASP A 59 -2.30 -22.34 -5.25
C ASP A 59 -2.12 -20.83 -4.97
N PHE A 60 -1.13 -20.45 -4.18
CA PHE A 60 -0.73 -19.07 -3.97
C PHE A 60 0.49 -18.70 -4.81
N GLU A 61 0.55 -17.45 -5.22
CA GLU A 61 1.67 -16.84 -5.92
C GLU A 61 2.24 -15.69 -5.09
N PHE A 62 3.56 -15.67 -4.90
CA PHE A 62 4.28 -14.56 -4.29
C PHE A 62 5.06 -13.81 -5.36
N VAL A 63 4.75 -12.53 -5.55
CA VAL A 63 5.45 -11.63 -6.47
C VAL A 63 6.33 -10.71 -5.64
N LEU A 64 7.61 -11.05 -5.53
CA LEU A 64 8.62 -10.31 -4.78
C LEU A 64 9.27 -9.28 -5.71
N VAL A 65 9.12 -7.99 -5.41
CA VAL A 65 9.64 -6.90 -6.25
C VAL A 65 10.71 -6.12 -5.48
N ASP A 66 11.97 -6.25 -5.90
CA ASP A 66 13.08 -5.43 -5.38
C ASP A 66 13.18 -4.12 -6.17
N ASP A 67 12.87 -2.99 -5.55
CA ASP A 67 12.94 -1.67 -6.16
C ASP A 67 14.38 -1.10 -6.15
N HIS A 68 15.34 -1.91 -6.62
CA HIS A 68 16.75 -1.56 -6.73
C HIS A 68 17.44 -1.30 -5.38
N SER A 69 17.27 -2.20 -4.42
CA SER A 69 17.97 -2.15 -3.13
C SER A 69 19.49 -2.13 -3.28
N LYS A 70 20.14 -1.44 -2.35
CA LYS A 70 21.61 -1.26 -2.29
C LYS A 70 22.28 -2.01 -1.15
N ASP A 71 21.47 -2.60 -0.26
CA ASP A 71 21.88 -3.43 0.86
C ASP A 71 21.78 -4.93 0.48
N GLU A 72 21.80 -5.83 1.47
CA GLU A 72 21.72 -7.29 1.26
C GLU A 72 20.31 -7.78 0.88
N THR A 73 19.31 -6.89 0.76
CA THR A 73 17.92 -7.28 0.42
C THR A 73 17.85 -8.16 -0.83
N PRO A 74 18.54 -7.85 -1.98
CA PRO A 74 18.45 -8.69 -3.17
C PRO A 74 18.93 -10.13 -2.94
N ALA A 75 20.07 -10.32 -2.27
CA ALA A 75 20.62 -11.65 -1.98
C ALA A 75 19.71 -12.46 -1.04
N ILE A 76 19.00 -11.79 -0.12
CA ILE A 76 18.00 -12.40 0.77
C ILE A 76 16.80 -12.87 -0.06
N LEU A 77 16.32 -12.04 -0.99
CA LEU A 77 15.15 -12.34 -1.82
C LEU A 77 15.40 -13.47 -2.80
N GLU A 78 16.59 -13.53 -3.44
CA GLU A 78 16.99 -14.61 -4.35
C GLU A 78 16.94 -15.98 -3.64
N ARG A 79 17.57 -16.08 -2.47
CA ARG A 79 17.54 -17.32 -1.67
C ARG A 79 16.11 -17.68 -1.24
N ALA A 80 15.33 -16.70 -0.78
CA ALA A 80 13.97 -16.94 -0.34
C ALA A 80 13.04 -17.35 -1.50
N ALA A 81 13.25 -16.84 -2.71
CA ALA A 81 12.50 -17.25 -3.89
C ALA A 81 12.69 -18.74 -4.20
N ASP A 82 13.93 -19.23 -4.10
CA ASP A 82 14.24 -20.66 -4.28
C ASP A 82 13.53 -21.51 -3.21
N GLU A 83 13.66 -21.13 -1.93
CA GLU A 83 13.07 -21.84 -0.80
C GLU A 83 11.53 -21.85 -0.82
N LEU A 84 10.91 -20.76 -1.22
CA LEU A 84 9.44 -20.63 -1.29
C LEU A 84 8.86 -21.39 -2.49
N SER A 85 9.65 -21.61 -3.55
CA SER A 85 9.23 -22.32 -4.78
C SER A 85 8.82 -23.78 -4.52
N ASP A 86 9.21 -24.35 -3.40
CA ASP A 86 8.78 -25.70 -3.00
C ASP A 86 7.33 -25.75 -2.51
N VAL A 87 6.77 -24.63 -2.04
CA VAL A 87 5.48 -24.56 -1.36
C VAL A 87 4.46 -23.63 -2.02
N ALA A 88 4.90 -22.72 -2.91
CA ALA A 88 4.06 -21.77 -3.63
C ALA A 88 4.65 -21.48 -5.02
N GLN A 89 3.92 -20.72 -5.86
CA GLN A 89 4.51 -20.10 -7.05
C GLN A 89 5.25 -18.84 -6.62
N VAL A 90 6.44 -18.59 -7.16
CA VAL A 90 7.23 -17.41 -6.82
C VAL A 90 7.74 -16.73 -8.08
N ARG A 91 7.61 -15.41 -8.10
CA ARG A 91 8.24 -14.52 -9.09
C ARG A 91 9.11 -13.54 -8.35
N TYR A 92 10.37 -13.46 -8.71
CA TYR A 92 11.28 -12.43 -8.24
C TYR A 92 11.58 -11.48 -9.39
N ILE A 93 11.35 -10.19 -9.17
CA ILE A 93 11.56 -9.11 -10.13
C ILE A 93 12.44 -8.06 -9.47
N ARG A 94 13.52 -7.67 -10.15
CA ARG A 94 14.40 -6.60 -9.70
C ARG A 94 14.39 -5.45 -10.68
N HIS A 95 14.16 -4.23 -10.19
CA HIS A 95 14.21 -3.03 -11.01
C HIS A 95 15.66 -2.61 -11.31
N GLU A 96 15.91 -2.05 -12.48
CA GLU A 96 17.21 -1.48 -12.87
C GLU A 96 17.51 -0.18 -12.12
N LYS A 97 16.49 0.54 -11.69
CA LYS A 97 16.55 1.79 -10.91
C LYS A 97 15.39 1.88 -9.94
N ASN A 98 15.58 2.62 -8.84
CA ASN A 98 14.50 2.85 -7.87
C ASN A 98 13.36 3.66 -8.50
N GLY A 99 12.18 3.05 -8.59
CA GLY A 99 10.94 3.63 -9.09
C GLY A 99 10.04 4.20 -7.99
N GLY A 100 10.20 3.75 -6.76
CA GLY A 100 9.35 4.03 -5.61
C GLY A 100 8.24 3.00 -5.40
N LEU A 101 7.59 3.08 -4.24
CA LEU A 101 6.62 2.09 -3.78
C LEU A 101 5.45 1.88 -4.76
N ALA A 102 4.89 2.96 -5.32
CA ALA A 102 3.83 2.89 -6.32
C ALA A 102 4.24 2.07 -7.55
N THR A 103 5.42 2.37 -8.12
CA THR A 103 5.95 1.66 -9.28
C THR A 103 6.23 0.18 -8.97
N ALA A 104 6.79 -0.11 -7.80
CA ALA A 104 7.05 -1.49 -7.40
C ALA A 104 5.75 -2.32 -7.23
N ARG A 105 4.71 -1.71 -6.64
CA ARG A 105 3.38 -2.35 -6.57
C ARG A 105 2.76 -2.54 -7.94
N ASN A 106 2.86 -1.56 -8.85
CA ASN A 106 2.36 -1.68 -10.23
C ASN A 106 3.07 -2.80 -10.98
N THR A 107 4.41 -2.89 -10.91
CA THR A 107 5.17 -4.01 -11.48
C THR A 107 4.68 -5.37 -10.94
N GLY A 108 4.40 -5.44 -9.64
CA GLY A 108 3.84 -6.65 -9.04
C GLY A 108 2.44 -6.98 -9.54
N LEU A 109 1.58 -5.97 -9.71
CA LEU A 109 0.22 -6.12 -10.28
C LEU A 109 0.26 -6.64 -11.71
N ASP A 110 1.15 -6.09 -12.55
CA ASP A 110 1.31 -6.50 -13.95
C ASP A 110 1.82 -7.94 -14.08
N ALA A 111 2.61 -8.40 -13.13
CA ALA A 111 3.14 -9.76 -13.09
C ALA A 111 2.19 -10.78 -12.46
N ALA A 112 1.26 -10.34 -11.63
CA ALA A 112 0.36 -11.21 -10.86
C ALA A 112 -0.64 -11.97 -11.75
N GLN A 113 -0.90 -13.24 -11.42
CA GLN A 113 -1.80 -14.12 -12.17
C GLN A 113 -3.00 -14.62 -11.36
N GLY A 114 -3.04 -14.39 -10.03
CA GLY A 114 -4.07 -14.89 -9.14
C GLY A 114 -5.47 -14.33 -9.39
N GLU A 115 -6.49 -15.08 -9.01
CA GLU A 115 -7.89 -14.65 -9.04
C GLU A 115 -8.13 -13.51 -8.06
N TYR A 116 -7.50 -13.59 -6.88
CA TYR A 116 -7.47 -12.52 -5.89
C TYR A 116 -6.06 -11.95 -5.76
N LEU A 117 -5.98 -10.70 -5.35
CA LEU A 117 -4.74 -9.93 -5.21
C LEU A 117 -4.68 -9.34 -3.80
N THR A 118 -3.49 -9.29 -3.22
CA THR A 118 -3.24 -8.58 -1.97
C THR A 118 -1.81 -8.02 -1.97
N PHE A 119 -1.52 -7.13 -1.04
CA PHE A 119 -0.20 -6.55 -0.85
C PHE A 119 0.33 -6.88 0.54
N LEU A 120 1.64 -6.85 0.69
CA LEU A 120 2.33 -6.87 1.96
C LEU A 120 3.60 -6.03 1.82
N ASP A 121 3.83 -5.09 2.72
CA ASP A 121 5.07 -4.30 2.68
C ASP A 121 6.25 -5.14 3.20
N GLY A 122 7.43 -4.98 2.60
CA GLY A 122 8.61 -5.82 2.82
C GLY A 122 9.27 -5.70 4.21
N ASP A 123 8.75 -4.83 5.07
CA ASP A 123 9.15 -4.65 6.47
C ASP A 123 8.08 -5.11 7.48
N ASP A 124 6.93 -5.62 7.00
CA ASP A 124 5.82 -6.12 7.80
C ASP A 124 5.79 -7.66 7.84
N TRP A 125 4.93 -8.24 8.67
CA TRP A 125 4.77 -9.71 8.73
C TRP A 125 3.32 -10.11 9.01
N LEU A 126 3.04 -11.40 8.84
CA LEU A 126 1.71 -11.98 8.91
C LEU A 126 1.56 -12.99 10.04
N ALA A 127 0.34 -13.10 10.58
CA ALA A 127 -0.06 -14.26 11.37
C ALA A 127 -0.13 -15.51 10.48
N PRO A 128 0.20 -16.70 11.00
CA PRO A 128 0.00 -17.95 10.27
C PRO A 128 -1.46 -18.17 9.88
N GLY A 129 -1.72 -18.61 8.63
CA GLY A 129 -3.06 -18.91 8.13
C GLY A 129 -3.87 -17.70 7.64
N TYR A 130 -3.37 -16.47 7.80
CA TYR A 130 -4.10 -15.26 7.45
C TYR A 130 -4.57 -15.21 5.99
N PHE A 131 -3.73 -15.61 5.04
CA PHE A 131 -4.13 -15.57 3.63
C PHE A 131 -5.23 -16.55 3.28
N ALA A 132 -5.28 -17.73 3.92
CA ALA A 132 -6.37 -18.67 3.72
C ALA A 132 -7.70 -18.11 4.24
N GLU A 133 -7.68 -17.47 5.42
CA GLU A 133 -8.86 -16.78 5.97
C GLU A 133 -9.29 -15.60 5.11
N LEU A 134 -8.33 -14.84 4.57
CA LEU A 134 -8.58 -13.68 3.72
C LEU A 134 -9.25 -14.10 2.39
N VAL A 135 -8.74 -15.15 1.75
CA VAL A 135 -9.32 -15.72 0.52
C VAL A 135 -10.71 -16.26 0.80
N GLY A 136 -10.88 -17.05 1.88
CA GLY A 136 -12.19 -17.57 2.27
C GLY A 136 -13.22 -16.47 2.54
N ALA A 137 -12.79 -15.35 3.11
CA ALA A 137 -13.67 -14.21 3.37
C ALA A 137 -14.14 -13.51 2.08
N ILE A 138 -13.22 -13.17 1.17
CA ILE A 138 -13.61 -12.49 -0.09
C ILE A 138 -14.42 -13.38 -1.00
N GLU A 139 -14.08 -14.67 -1.07
CA GLU A 139 -14.80 -15.67 -1.85
C GLU A 139 -16.22 -15.90 -1.30
N GLY A 140 -16.34 -16.11 0.01
CA GLY A 140 -17.63 -16.31 0.65
C GLY A 140 -18.58 -15.11 0.56
N LEU A 141 -18.02 -13.89 0.51
CA LEU A 141 -18.80 -12.65 0.37
C LEU A 141 -19.08 -12.29 -1.11
N GLY A 142 -18.32 -12.82 -2.07
CA GLY A 142 -18.51 -12.61 -3.49
C GLY A 142 -18.33 -11.14 -3.95
N CYS A 143 -17.67 -10.30 -3.15
CA CYS A 143 -17.52 -8.88 -3.42
C CYS A 143 -16.24 -8.56 -4.21
N ASP A 144 -16.11 -7.30 -4.66
CA ASP A 144 -14.96 -6.83 -5.42
C ASP A 144 -13.69 -6.76 -4.57
N PHE A 145 -13.83 -6.32 -3.31
CA PHE A 145 -12.72 -6.29 -2.36
C PHE A 145 -13.19 -6.40 -0.92
N VAL A 146 -12.30 -6.86 -0.06
CA VAL A 146 -12.49 -6.84 1.39
C VAL A 146 -11.44 -5.98 2.06
N ARG A 147 -11.82 -5.34 3.17
CA ARG A 147 -10.90 -4.61 4.04
C ARG A 147 -10.77 -5.34 5.36
N THR A 148 -9.55 -5.36 5.93
CA THR A 148 -9.26 -6.03 7.20
C THR A 148 -8.74 -5.06 8.24
N ASP A 149 -8.96 -5.37 9.51
CA ASP A 149 -8.27 -4.72 10.61
C ASP A 149 -6.77 -5.13 10.62
N HIS A 150 -5.93 -4.44 11.39
CA HIS A 150 -4.53 -4.81 11.53
C HIS A 150 -3.99 -4.55 12.94
N VAL A 151 -2.81 -5.06 13.21
CA VAL A 151 -2.07 -4.81 14.45
C VAL A 151 -0.91 -3.88 14.14
N GLN A 152 -0.85 -2.70 14.75
CA GLN A 152 0.37 -1.91 14.77
C GLN A 152 1.33 -2.48 15.82
N ALA A 153 2.55 -2.73 15.40
CA ALA A 153 3.57 -3.36 16.20
C ALA A 153 4.79 -2.42 16.39
N THR A 154 5.07 -2.08 17.62
CA THR A 154 6.34 -1.44 18.01
C THR A 154 7.22 -2.43 18.77
N ALA A 155 8.46 -2.06 19.09
CA ALA A 155 9.33 -2.89 19.91
C ALA A 155 8.71 -3.24 21.29
N ARG A 156 7.81 -2.41 21.81
CA ARG A 156 7.28 -2.50 23.18
C ARG A 156 5.79 -2.83 23.27
N ALA A 157 5.02 -2.61 22.22
CA ALA A 157 3.55 -2.69 22.27
C ALA A 157 2.94 -3.20 20.97
N ARG A 158 1.73 -3.73 21.11
CA ARG A 158 0.82 -4.08 20.00
C ARG A 158 -0.49 -3.34 20.22
N SER A 159 -1.04 -2.73 19.17
CA SER A 159 -2.34 -2.08 19.22
C SER A 159 -3.17 -2.46 18.00
N VAL A 160 -4.45 -2.73 18.21
CA VAL A 160 -5.38 -3.07 17.13
C VAL A 160 -5.87 -1.77 16.50
N HIS A 161 -5.73 -1.68 15.17
CA HIS A 161 -6.31 -0.63 14.35
C HIS A 161 -7.44 -1.20 13.50
N ARG A 162 -8.63 -0.61 13.65
CA ARG A 162 -9.83 -1.08 12.98
C ARG A 162 -10.18 -0.19 11.81
N VAL A 163 -10.68 -0.82 10.75
CA VAL A 163 -11.39 -0.07 9.68
C VAL A 163 -12.55 0.69 10.33
N PRO A 164 -12.68 2.01 10.10
CA PRO A 164 -13.70 2.84 10.79
C PRO A 164 -15.11 2.65 10.19
N ILE A 165 -15.55 1.41 10.07
CA ILE A 165 -16.86 0.99 9.59
C ILE A 165 -17.44 -0.02 10.58
N GLY A 166 -18.69 0.21 11.02
CA GLY A 166 -19.35 -0.70 11.95
C GLY A 166 -19.93 -1.95 11.29
N ARG A 167 -20.34 -1.86 10.01
CA ARG A 167 -20.87 -2.96 9.22
C ARG A 167 -19.74 -3.96 8.92
N ARG A 168 -19.93 -5.23 9.31
CA ARG A 168 -18.90 -6.26 9.19
C ARG A 168 -19.50 -7.53 8.56
N TRP A 169 -18.70 -8.25 7.77
CA TRP A 169 -19.07 -9.54 7.15
C TRP A 169 -20.32 -9.45 6.25
N GLU A 170 -20.54 -8.32 5.66
CA GLU A 170 -21.65 -8.05 4.75
C GLU A 170 -21.14 -7.21 3.58
N ALA A 171 -21.46 -7.61 2.35
CA ALA A 171 -21.10 -6.85 1.16
C ALA A 171 -22.09 -5.71 0.94
N PHE A 172 -21.56 -4.53 0.59
CA PHE A 172 -22.36 -3.34 0.29
C PHE A 172 -21.64 -2.40 -0.67
N ASN A 173 -22.31 -1.35 -1.13
CA ASN A 173 -21.74 -0.37 -2.03
C ASN A 173 -20.63 0.43 -1.32
N PRO A 174 -19.37 0.40 -1.82
CA PRO A 174 -18.26 1.10 -1.18
C PRO A 174 -18.44 2.63 -1.11
N ARG A 175 -19.26 3.23 -1.97
CA ARG A 175 -19.60 4.67 -1.91
C ARG A 175 -20.25 5.07 -0.58
N GLU A 176 -21.04 4.18 0.02
CA GLU A 176 -21.65 4.40 1.34
C GLU A 176 -20.60 4.56 2.46
N ALA A 177 -19.41 3.97 2.27
CA ALA A 177 -18.31 4.01 3.23
C ALA A 177 -17.36 5.20 3.07
N ILE A 178 -17.63 6.10 2.12
CA ILE A 178 -16.92 7.37 1.97
C ILE A 178 -17.44 8.38 3.01
N LEU A 179 -18.72 8.32 3.31
CA LEU A 179 -19.42 9.26 4.17
C LEU A 179 -19.61 8.71 5.61
N PRO A 180 -19.90 9.59 6.57
CA PRO A 180 -20.08 11.02 6.48
C PRO A 180 -18.79 11.83 6.45
N ALA A 181 -18.87 13.12 6.09
CA ALA A 181 -17.70 13.97 5.91
C ALA A 181 -16.99 14.36 7.22
N ASP A 182 -17.73 14.42 8.33
CA ASP A 182 -17.30 15.00 9.61
C ASP A 182 -16.47 14.07 10.51
N ARG A 183 -16.35 12.78 10.15
CA ARG A 183 -15.60 11.79 10.91
C ARG A 183 -14.73 10.89 10.02
N SER A 184 -13.88 10.08 10.64
CA SER A 184 -13.07 9.08 9.94
C SER A 184 -13.96 7.99 9.32
N THR A 185 -13.66 7.63 8.07
CA THR A 185 -14.39 6.65 7.28
C THR A 185 -13.43 5.73 6.55
N SER A 186 -13.92 4.78 5.73
CA SER A 186 -13.08 3.79 5.06
C SER A 186 -11.99 4.40 4.17
N VAL A 187 -12.24 5.53 3.52
CA VAL A 187 -11.24 6.22 2.68
C VAL A 187 -10.10 6.87 3.47
N ASP A 188 -10.28 7.07 4.78
CA ASP A 188 -9.22 7.56 5.66
C ASP A 188 -8.29 6.42 6.12
N TYR A 189 -8.72 5.15 5.98
CA TYR A 189 -7.97 3.94 6.29
C TYR A 189 -7.22 3.46 5.04
N ALA A 190 -6.27 4.27 4.57
CA ALA A 190 -5.57 4.07 3.31
C ALA A 190 -4.33 3.19 3.48
N TYR A 191 -4.54 1.88 3.59
CA TYR A 191 -3.51 0.84 3.66
C TYR A 191 -3.78 -0.19 2.56
N ALA A 192 -3.03 -0.17 1.47
CA ALA A 192 -3.24 -1.09 0.35
C ALA A 192 -3.18 -2.57 0.75
N TRP A 193 -2.30 -2.91 1.69
CA TRP A 193 -2.14 -4.26 2.22
C TRP A 193 -3.24 -4.73 3.19
N ALA A 194 -4.12 -3.85 3.65
CA ALA A 194 -5.19 -4.22 4.58
C ALA A 194 -6.43 -4.75 3.86
N GLY A 195 -6.31 -5.84 3.12
CA GLY A 195 -7.42 -6.46 2.42
C GLY A 195 -7.03 -7.32 1.23
N ALA A 196 -8.03 -7.81 0.50
CA ALA A 196 -7.87 -8.53 -0.76
C ALA A 196 -8.81 -7.96 -1.82
N TYR A 197 -8.42 -8.11 -3.08
CA TYR A 197 -9.02 -7.48 -4.24
C TYR A 197 -9.25 -8.52 -5.33
N HIS A 198 -10.46 -8.62 -5.86
CA HIS A 198 -10.73 -9.50 -6.99
C HIS A 198 -10.05 -8.97 -8.25
N ARG A 199 -9.46 -9.86 -9.05
CA ARG A 199 -8.75 -9.54 -10.31
C ARG A 199 -9.55 -8.64 -11.25
N ARG A 200 -10.89 -8.79 -11.31
CA ARG A 200 -11.74 -7.91 -12.14
C ARG A 200 -11.53 -6.41 -11.89
N LEU A 201 -11.05 -6.03 -10.69
CA LEU A 201 -10.68 -4.63 -10.42
C LEU A 201 -9.38 -4.25 -11.13
N LEU A 202 -8.41 -5.17 -11.24
CA LEU A 202 -7.20 -4.95 -12.02
C LEU A 202 -7.52 -4.81 -13.51
N ASP A 203 -8.37 -5.69 -14.02
CA ASP A 203 -8.81 -5.69 -15.42
C ASP A 203 -9.57 -4.39 -15.79
N LYS A 204 -10.26 -3.79 -14.82
CA LYS A 204 -10.89 -2.46 -14.93
C LYS A 204 -9.90 -1.30 -14.74
N GLY A 205 -8.61 -1.55 -14.47
CA GLY A 205 -7.58 -0.52 -14.21
C GLY A 205 -7.68 0.16 -12.84
N LEU A 206 -8.46 -0.38 -11.91
CA LEU A 206 -8.73 0.27 -10.61
C LEU A 206 -7.63 0.01 -9.56
N LEU A 207 -6.76 -0.98 -9.76
CA LEU A 207 -5.75 -1.36 -8.78
C LEU A 207 -4.38 -0.68 -8.98
N HIS A 208 -4.09 -0.10 -10.15
CA HIS A 208 -2.81 0.57 -10.36
C HIS A 208 -2.69 1.86 -9.56
N PHE A 209 -1.53 2.07 -8.98
CA PHE A 209 -1.19 3.29 -8.26
C PHE A 209 -0.75 4.38 -9.24
N THR A 210 -0.93 5.64 -8.85
CA THR A 210 -0.48 6.78 -9.66
C THR A 210 1.03 6.87 -9.66
N ASP A 211 1.65 6.78 -10.82
CA ASP A 211 3.09 6.85 -10.98
C ASP A 211 3.66 8.21 -10.55
N GLY A 212 4.89 8.17 -10.03
CA GLY A 212 5.62 9.36 -9.61
C GLY A 212 5.18 9.97 -8.28
N LEU A 213 4.26 9.33 -7.56
CA LEU A 213 4.01 9.62 -6.15
C LEU A 213 5.00 8.80 -5.31
N ARG A 214 5.84 9.49 -4.54
CA ARG A 214 6.82 8.84 -3.65
C ARG A 214 6.26 8.52 -2.28
N THR A 215 5.18 9.20 -1.90
CA THR A 215 4.42 8.98 -0.67
C THR A 215 2.94 9.28 -0.91
N ALA A 216 2.06 8.79 -0.03
CA ALA A 216 0.61 8.99 -0.09
C ALA A 216 -0.06 8.48 -1.38
N GLU A 217 0.59 7.55 -2.10
CA GLU A 217 0.09 6.89 -3.31
C GLU A 217 -1.20 6.09 -3.05
N ASP A 218 -1.39 5.66 -1.81
CA ASP A 218 -2.57 4.94 -1.34
C ASP A 218 -3.82 5.83 -1.24
N ARG A 219 -3.67 7.17 -1.16
CA ARG A 219 -4.79 8.11 -1.00
C ARG A 219 -5.67 8.19 -2.25
N PRO A 220 -5.17 8.55 -3.44
CA PRO A 220 -6.01 8.54 -4.64
C PRO A 220 -6.50 7.12 -4.98
N TRP A 221 -5.68 6.10 -4.69
CA TRP A 221 -6.00 4.70 -4.93
C TRP A 221 -7.23 4.24 -4.13
N ILE A 222 -7.28 4.46 -2.82
CA ILE A 222 -8.42 4.05 -1.97
C ILE A 222 -9.69 4.83 -2.31
N TRP A 223 -9.55 6.13 -2.64
CA TRP A 223 -10.68 6.95 -3.08
C TRP A 223 -11.28 6.44 -4.38
N ARG A 224 -10.45 6.12 -5.37
CA ARG A 224 -10.89 5.54 -6.64
C ARG A 224 -11.62 4.22 -6.43
N LEU A 225 -11.07 3.30 -5.63
CA LEU A 225 -11.75 2.04 -5.31
C LEU A 225 -13.12 2.25 -4.73
N HIS A 226 -13.27 3.16 -3.76
CA HIS A 226 -14.56 3.41 -3.13
C HIS A 226 -15.56 4.12 -4.04
N ARG A 227 -15.11 4.89 -5.02
CA ARG A 227 -15.99 5.54 -5.98
C ARG A 227 -16.44 4.63 -7.12
N GLU A 228 -15.58 3.68 -7.53
CA GLU A 228 -15.73 2.99 -8.81
C GLU A 228 -15.94 1.47 -8.72
N ALA A 229 -15.63 0.83 -7.59
CA ALA A 229 -15.99 -0.57 -7.38
C ALA A 229 -17.49 -0.71 -7.04
N GLU A 230 -18.04 -1.89 -7.32
CA GLU A 230 -19.47 -2.16 -7.15
C GLU A 230 -19.82 -2.65 -5.76
N SER A 231 -18.89 -3.40 -5.12
CA SER A 231 -19.13 -4.03 -3.82
C SER A 231 -17.87 -4.18 -2.99
N PHE A 232 -18.01 -4.02 -1.67
CA PHE A 232 -16.94 -4.36 -0.74
C PHE A 232 -17.50 -4.79 0.59
N ALA A 233 -16.66 -5.40 1.41
CA ALA A 233 -16.98 -5.73 2.79
C ALA A 233 -15.82 -5.39 3.74
N VAL A 234 -16.11 -5.24 5.01
CA VAL A 234 -15.11 -5.16 6.07
C VAL A 234 -15.17 -6.43 6.91
N VAL A 235 -14.05 -7.12 7.05
CA VAL A 235 -13.94 -8.34 7.83
C VAL A 235 -13.03 -8.15 9.04
N SER A 236 -13.38 -8.74 10.17
CA SER A 236 -12.66 -8.56 11.45
C SER A 236 -11.45 -9.50 11.56
N LEU A 237 -10.63 -9.59 10.48
CA LEU A 237 -9.41 -10.38 10.48
C LEU A 237 -8.23 -9.53 10.99
N LEU A 238 -7.38 -10.12 11.84
CA LEU A 238 -6.21 -9.51 12.46
C LEU A 238 -4.97 -10.33 12.10
N GLY A 239 -4.51 -10.22 10.86
CA GLY A 239 -3.39 -11.02 10.39
C GLY A 239 -2.16 -10.24 9.95
N VAL A 240 -2.29 -8.95 9.64
CA VAL A 240 -1.16 -8.10 9.30
C VAL A 240 -0.61 -7.41 10.54
N PHE A 241 0.69 -7.54 10.77
CA PHE A 241 1.44 -6.82 11.79
C PHE A 241 2.24 -5.71 11.12
N TYR A 242 1.71 -4.50 11.18
CA TYR A 242 2.32 -3.30 10.64
C TYR A 242 3.43 -2.79 11.57
N ARG A 243 4.68 -2.84 11.12
CA ARG A 243 5.85 -2.42 11.91
C ARG A 243 5.94 -0.90 12.00
N ARG A 244 6.02 -0.41 13.23
CA ARG A 244 6.17 1.02 13.53
C ARG A 244 7.54 1.29 14.15
N GLY A 245 8.05 2.52 13.92
CA GLY A 245 9.36 2.90 14.47
C GLY A 245 10.55 2.43 13.63
N VAL A 246 10.31 2.07 12.39
CA VAL A 246 11.37 1.79 11.40
C VAL A 246 11.98 3.12 10.98
N ALA A 247 13.29 3.28 11.17
CA ALA A 247 13.98 4.54 10.87
C ALA A 247 13.92 4.94 9.38
N SER A 248 13.88 3.94 8.48
CA SER A 248 13.75 4.13 7.02
C SER A 248 12.30 4.28 6.56
N SER A 249 11.31 4.26 7.46
CA SER A 249 9.89 4.35 7.09
C SER A 249 9.57 5.65 6.37
N LEU A 250 8.93 5.53 5.21
CA LEU A 250 8.45 6.67 4.41
C LEU A 250 7.58 7.63 5.22
N THR A 251 6.88 7.16 6.25
CA THR A 251 6.02 8.01 7.09
C THR A 251 6.81 8.87 8.08
N GLN A 252 8.11 8.60 8.30
CA GLN A 252 8.95 9.30 9.29
C GLN A 252 9.95 10.28 8.67
N ILE A 253 10.20 10.21 7.36
CA ILE A 253 11.11 11.12 6.68
C ILE A 253 10.51 12.54 6.65
N GLY A 254 11.37 13.56 6.81
CA GLY A 254 10.99 14.98 6.75
C GLY A 254 11.47 15.69 5.49
N ASP A 255 11.67 14.95 4.40
CA ASP A 255 12.21 15.47 3.14
C ASP A 255 11.13 15.78 2.09
N VAL A 256 11.58 16.23 0.90
CA VAL A 256 10.71 16.67 -0.19
C VAL A 256 9.72 15.61 -0.68
N ARG A 257 10.02 14.32 -0.51
CA ARG A 257 9.15 13.21 -0.93
C ARG A 257 7.81 13.23 -0.20
N GLN A 258 7.81 13.65 1.05
CA GLN A 258 6.58 13.78 1.83
C GLN A 258 5.61 14.83 1.28
N LEU A 259 6.08 15.78 0.46
CA LEU A 259 5.21 16.80 -0.14
C LEU A 259 4.28 16.24 -1.23
N ASP A 260 4.49 15.01 -1.66
CA ASP A 260 3.64 14.35 -2.66
C ASP A 260 2.21 14.13 -2.16
N PHE A 261 1.96 14.17 -0.84
CA PHE A 261 0.58 14.15 -0.33
C PHE A 261 -0.28 15.28 -0.91
N ILE A 262 0.34 16.42 -1.25
CA ILE A 262 -0.38 17.55 -1.88
C ILE A 262 -0.85 17.16 -3.28
N ARG A 263 0.03 16.55 -4.10
CA ARG A 263 -0.32 16.05 -5.44
C ARG A 263 -1.37 14.93 -5.36
N ALA A 264 -1.20 14.02 -4.41
CA ALA A 264 -2.13 12.93 -4.18
C ALA A 264 -3.54 13.43 -3.87
N PHE A 265 -3.68 14.42 -2.98
CA PHE A 265 -4.99 14.99 -2.67
C PHE A 265 -5.51 15.95 -3.73
N ASP A 266 -4.65 16.68 -4.45
CA ASP A 266 -5.08 17.45 -5.64
C ASP A 266 -5.74 16.52 -6.65
N GLN A 267 -5.19 15.31 -6.87
CA GLN A 267 -5.80 14.27 -7.71
C GLN A 267 -7.15 13.80 -7.15
N VAL A 268 -7.23 13.51 -5.84
CA VAL A 268 -8.51 13.12 -5.20
C VAL A 268 -9.58 14.19 -5.43
N ILE A 269 -9.25 15.46 -5.22
CA ILE A 269 -10.19 16.57 -5.43
C ILE A 269 -10.64 16.65 -6.90
N GLU A 270 -9.69 16.56 -7.83
CA GLU A 270 -9.97 16.67 -9.27
C GLU A 270 -10.85 15.50 -9.77
N GLU A 271 -10.54 14.29 -9.34
CA GLU A 271 -11.34 13.11 -9.69
C GLU A 271 -12.73 13.13 -9.04
N THR A 272 -12.82 13.58 -7.78
CA THR A 272 -14.11 13.69 -7.08
C THR A 272 -15.00 14.79 -7.67
N ARG A 273 -14.43 15.87 -8.21
CA ARG A 273 -15.21 16.91 -8.93
C ARG A 273 -15.92 16.39 -10.18
N LYS A 274 -15.37 15.36 -10.81
CA LYS A 274 -15.93 14.74 -12.03
C LYS A 274 -16.93 13.62 -11.72
N ASP A 275 -17.06 13.28 -10.45
CA ASP A 275 -17.94 12.20 -10.00
C ASP A 275 -19.42 12.63 -10.08
N PRO A 276 -20.34 11.73 -10.49
CA PRO A 276 -21.78 12.04 -10.50
C PRO A 276 -22.33 12.51 -9.15
N ASP A 277 -21.75 12.03 -8.04
CA ASP A 277 -22.15 12.41 -6.68
C ASP A 277 -21.19 13.44 -6.05
N ALA A 278 -20.55 14.28 -6.88
CA ALA A 278 -19.57 15.28 -6.43
C ALA A 278 -20.07 16.14 -5.26
N ASP A 279 -21.33 16.58 -5.32
CA ASP A 279 -21.95 17.42 -4.25
C ASP A 279 -21.94 16.74 -2.89
N GLN A 280 -22.03 15.40 -2.83
CA GLN A 280 -22.02 14.64 -1.60
C GLN A 280 -20.58 14.26 -1.17
N LEU A 281 -19.72 13.90 -2.12
CA LEU A 281 -18.39 13.33 -1.85
C LEU A 281 -17.31 14.40 -1.67
N LEU A 282 -17.41 15.52 -2.39
CA LEU A 282 -16.39 16.57 -2.38
C LEU A 282 -16.20 17.22 -0.99
N PRO A 283 -17.24 17.45 -0.17
CA PRO A 283 -17.06 17.94 1.20
C PRO A 283 -16.17 17.04 2.06
N LYS A 284 -16.31 15.71 1.90
CA LYS A 284 -15.42 14.73 2.56
C LYS A 284 -13.98 14.83 2.07
N ALA A 285 -13.76 14.91 0.77
CA ALA A 285 -12.43 15.03 0.18
C ALA A 285 -11.72 16.31 0.65
N VAL A 286 -12.42 17.44 0.61
CA VAL A 286 -11.92 18.74 1.10
C VAL A 286 -11.56 18.68 2.58
N ARG A 287 -12.44 18.10 3.41
CA ARG A 287 -12.19 17.98 4.86
C ARG A 287 -10.98 17.09 5.16
N THR A 288 -10.87 15.94 4.51
CA THR A 288 -9.72 15.04 4.68
C THR A 288 -8.42 15.71 4.25
N TYR A 289 -8.42 16.40 3.09
CA TYR A 289 -7.25 17.15 2.63
C TYR A 289 -6.85 18.26 3.62
N CYS A 290 -7.79 19.05 4.10
CA CYS A 290 -7.55 20.06 5.14
C CYS A 290 -6.96 19.44 6.41
N ALA A 291 -7.47 18.31 6.87
CA ALA A 291 -6.95 17.61 8.05
C ALA A 291 -5.50 17.14 7.86
N ILE A 292 -5.15 16.60 6.70
CA ILE A 292 -3.79 16.18 6.37
C ILE A 292 -2.83 17.39 6.25
N ILE A 293 -3.23 18.47 5.59
CA ILE A 293 -2.46 19.72 5.57
C ILE A 293 -2.19 20.20 6.99
N ALA A 294 -3.23 20.30 7.82
CA ALA A 294 -3.09 20.76 9.20
C ALA A 294 -2.16 19.85 10.02
N HIS A 295 -2.22 18.54 9.83
CA HIS A 295 -1.31 17.57 10.46
C HIS A 295 0.14 17.86 10.10
N HIS A 296 0.46 17.93 8.82
CA HIS A 296 1.83 18.14 8.35
C HIS A 296 2.43 19.50 8.74
N VAL A 297 1.64 20.58 8.71
CA VAL A 297 2.13 21.91 9.13
C VAL A 297 2.20 22.09 10.65
N SER A 298 1.67 21.16 11.43
CA SER A 298 1.73 21.21 12.90
C SER A 298 2.99 20.61 13.47
N ASP A 299 3.69 19.79 12.73
CA ASP A 299 4.88 19.04 13.14
C ASP A 299 6.13 19.64 12.45
N GLU A 300 6.50 20.86 12.85
CA GLU A 300 7.62 21.61 12.25
C GLU A 300 8.95 20.90 12.44
N ASP A 301 9.17 20.33 13.64
CA ASP A 301 10.42 19.70 14.04
C ASP A 301 10.74 18.44 13.21
N LYS A 302 9.74 17.85 12.59
CA LYS A 302 9.90 16.69 11.70
C LYS A 302 10.63 17.05 10.40
N TRP A 303 10.54 18.32 9.95
CA TRP A 303 10.92 18.72 8.59
C TRP A 303 12.29 19.37 8.52
N GLU A 304 13.03 19.11 7.46
CA GLU A 304 14.13 19.96 7.08
C GLU A 304 13.64 21.41 6.89
N PRO A 305 14.32 22.45 7.40
CA PRO A 305 13.83 23.83 7.37
C PRO A 305 13.46 24.34 5.96
N SER A 306 14.25 23.96 4.95
CA SER A 306 14.01 24.31 3.55
C SER A 306 12.76 23.63 2.99
N VAL A 307 12.50 22.38 3.39
CA VAL A 307 11.32 21.59 2.99
C VAL A 307 10.09 22.10 3.71
N TYR A 308 10.17 22.45 5.00
CA TYR A 308 9.06 23.05 5.74
C TYR A 308 8.58 24.37 5.11
N LYS A 309 9.52 25.21 4.64
CA LYS A 309 9.17 26.42 3.88
C LYS A 309 8.39 26.07 2.60
N GLN A 310 8.83 25.04 1.85
CA GLN A 310 8.13 24.56 0.66
C GLN A 310 6.75 23.98 1.00
N LEU A 311 6.67 23.16 2.07
CA LEU A 311 5.39 22.63 2.57
C LEU A 311 4.37 23.75 2.77
N ARG A 312 4.75 24.78 3.52
CA ARG A 312 3.85 25.92 3.83
C ARG A 312 3.40 26.67 2.58
N ALA A 313 4.30 26.85 1.61
CA ALA A 313 3.96 27.54 0.36
C ALA A 313 3.01 26.68 -0.50
N ARG A 314 3.31 25.39 -0.69
CA ARG A 314 2.49 24.48 -1.46
C ARG A 314 1.13 24.22 -0.80
N ALA A 315 1.08 24.06 0.53
CA ALA A 315 -0.16 23.92 1.29
C ALA A 315 -1.05 25.15 1.18
N ALA A 316 -0.47 26.36 1.28
CA ALA A 316 -1.21 27.61 1.10
C ALA A 316 -1.80 27.72 -0.32
N ALA A 317 -1.05 27.35 -1.35
CA ALA A 317 -1.53 27.30 -2.74
C ALA A 317 -2.64 26.24 -2.92
N ALA A 318 -2.50 25.07 -2.29
CA ALA A 318 -3.52 24.02 -2.32
C ALA A 318 -4.85 24.49 -1.71
N ILE A 319 -4.81 25.09 -0.51
CA ILE A 319 -6.01 25.64 0.16
C ILE A 319 -6.75 26.66 -0.72
N GLN A 320 -6.05 27.44 -1.53
CA GLN A 320 -6.68 28.41 -2.44
C GLN A 320 -7.38 27.76 -3.63
N ARG A 321 -6.92 26.58 -4.08
CA ARG A 321 -7.58 25.84 -5.16
C ARG A 321 -8.84 25.10 -4.73
N LEU A 322 -9.03 24.90 -3.42
CA LEU A 322 -10.23 24.27 -2.89
C LEU A 322 -11.47 25.14 -3.14
N PRO A 323 -12.67 24.54 -3.26
CA PRO A 323 -13.95 25.28 -3.24
C PRO A 323 -14.05 26.11 -1.96
N GLN A 324 -14.18 27.41 -2.08
CA GLN A 324 -14.03 28.34 -0.95
C GLN A 324 -15.22 28.34 0.02
N ASP A 325 -16.41 28.00 -0.46
CA ASP A 325 -17.62 27.73 0.32
C ASP A 325 -17.41 26.49 1.22
N MET A 326 -17.06 25.34 0.61
CA MET A 326 -16.79 24.11 1.36
C MET A 326 -15.60 24.27 2.33
N LEU A 327 -14.56 25.02 1.94
CA LEU A 327 -13.48 25.35 2.86
C LEU A 327 -13.96 26.16 4.06
N GLY A 328 -14.90 27.09 3.85
CA GLY A 328 -15.55 27.85 4.93
C GLY A 328 -16.20 26.92 5.95
N ASP A 329 -17.04 26.01 5.50
CA ASP A 329 -17.77 25.04 6.34
C ASP A 329 -16.79 24.10 7.09
N VAL A 330 -15.72 23.63 6.40
CA VAL A 330 -14.68 22.81 7.04
C VAL A 330 -13.97 23.57 8.16
N LEU A 331 -13.62 24.85 7.94
CA LEU A 331 -12.93 25.67 8.94
C LEU A 331 -13.81 26.03 10.15
N GLU A 332 -15.11 26.01 9.99
CA GLU A 332 -16.09 26.25 11.09
C GLU A 332 -16.34 24.99 11.92
N THR A 333 -16.36 23.82 11.26
CA THR A 333 -16.73 22.54 11.88
C THR A 333 -15.53 21.69 12.31
N MET A 334 -14.30 22.05 11.90
CA MET A 334 -13.06 21.40 12.32
C MET A 334 -12.62 21.91 13.70
N ASP A 335 -11.87 21.06 14.45
CA ASP A 335 -11.30 21.50 15.72
C ASP A 335 -10.49 22.80 15.61
N MET A 336 -10.49 23.58 16.68
CA MET A 336 -9.92 24.93 16.72
C MET A 336 -8.40 24.96 16.42
N HIS A 337 -7.67 23.93 16.83
CA HIS A 337 -6.22 23.85 16.58
C HIS A 337 -5.92 23.75 15.09
N ARG A 338 -6.54 22.79 14.40
CA ARG A 338 -6.36 22.59 12.95
C ARG A 338 -6.90 23.77 12.15
N SER A 339 -8.11 24.26 12.46
CA SER A 339 -8.70 25.39 11.73
C SER A 339 -7.87 26.67 11.85
N SER A 340 -7.26 26.95 13.02
CA SER A 340 -6.36 28.09 13.23
C SER A 340 -5.12 28.01 12.30
N LYS A 341 -4.51 26.82 12.15
CA LYS A 341 -3.37 26.63 11.26
C LYS A 341 -3.74 26.89 9.80
N LEU A 342 -4.89 26.35 9.35
CA LEU A 342 -5.38 26.54 7.98
C LEU A 342 -5.76 28.01 7.69
N ARG A 343 -6.39 28.71 8.62
CA ARG A 343 -6.69 30.15 8.50
C ARG A 343 -5.43 31.00 8.37
N ARG A 344 -4.35 30.65 9.09
CA ARG A 344 -3.03 31.33 8.95
C ARG A 344 -2.42 31.10 7.56
N LEU A 345 -2.51 29.88 7.01
CA LEU A 345 -2.04 29.61 5.65
C LEU A 345 -2.86 30.38 4.59
N ARG A 346 -4.19 30.41 4.74
CA ARG A 346 -5.09 31.15 3.82
C ARG A 346 -4.75 32.66 3.76
N ARG A 347 -4.49 33.32 4.89
CA ARG A 347 -4.18 34.77 4.96
C ARG A 347 -2.85 35.15 4.30
N ARG A 348 -1.82 34.31 4.38
CA ARG A 348 -0.49 34.63 3.84
C ARG A 348 -0.48 34.88 2.34
N VAL A 349 -1.33 34.25 1.60
CA VAL A 349 -1.37 34.40 0.14
C VAL A 349 -2.23 35.59 -0.27
N THR A 350 -3.25 35.94 0.52
CA THR A 350 -4.05 37.15 0.27
C THR A 350 -3.18 38.41 0.44
N THR A 351 -2.27 38.41 1.43
CA THR A 351 -1.32 39.53 1.62
C THR A 351 -0.24 39.58 0.54
N ALA A 352 0.24 38.44 0.03
CA ALA A 352 1.23 38.39 -1.07
C ALA A 352 0.61 38.85 -2.41
N LYS A 353 -0.68 38.56 -2.67
CA LYS A 353 -1.41 39.04 -3.86
C LYS A 353 -1.79 40.53 -3.78
N ALA A 354 -1.96 41.06 -2.58
CA ALA A 354 -2.25 42.49 -2.37
C ALA A 354 -0.98 43.36 -2.40
N ALA A 355 0.21 42.75 -2.32
CA ALA A 355 1.51 43.43 -2.35
C ALA A 355 2.26 43.28 -3.69
N ALA A 356 1.70 42.57 -4.68
CA ALA A 356 2.16 42.39 -6.05
C ALA A 356 1.22 43.08 -7.03
#